data_9abf096c2f9692533f27739cec46aebb
#
_entry.id   9abf096c2f9692533f27739cec46aebb
#
_cell.length_a   1.000
_cell.length_b   1.000
_cell.length_c   1.000
_cell.angle_alpha   90.00
_cell.angle_beta   90.00
_cell.angle_gamma   90.00
#
_symmetry.space_group_name_H-M   'P 1'
#
loop_
_entity.id
_entity.type
_entity.pdbx_description
1 polymer ?
#
loop_
_entity_poly.entity_id
_entity_poly.type
_entity_poly.pdbx_seq_one_letter_code
_entity_poly.pdbx_strand_id
1 'polypeptide(L)'
;KEYRSAPFWGWNDRLQKENLGEQIEGFKKAGMGGFFIHSREGLETEYLSTEWMEDVKFCVDKARENDLELWIYDEDKWPSGAAGGKVSRVNPAEFTARALTMECGNVWRESKHRRKFHVWQERQ
;
A
#
# COMPACT_ATOMS: atom_id res chain seq x y z
N LYS A 1 13.24 23.54 7.22
CA LYS A 1 12.51 22.29 6.87
C LYS A 1 11.68 21.75 8.04
N GLU A 2 12.17 21.77 9.27
CA GLU A 2 11.60 21.09 10.45
C GLU A 2 10.11 21.33 10.72
N TYR A 3 9.57 22.46 10.29
CA TYR A 3 8.18 22.84 10.57
C TYR A 3 7.34 23.07 9.31
N ARG A 4 7.78 22.53 8.15
CA ARG A 4 7.06 22.64 6.91
C ARG A 4 6.19 21.41 6.67
N SER A 5 5.05 21.62 6.05
CA SER A 5 4.12 20.54 5.68
C SER A 5 4.76 19.57 4.72
N ALA A 6 4.41 18.28 4.82
CA ALA A 6 4.70 17.25 3.87
C ALA A 6 3.37 16.58 3.46
N PRO A 7 2.85 16.87 2.26
CA PRO A 7 1.58 16.32 1.81
C PRO A 7 1.68 14.82 1.54
N PHE A 8 0.56 14.16 1.74
CA PHE A 8 0.36 12.79 1.32
C PHE A 8 0.00 12.79 -0.17
N TRP A 9 0.94 12.38 -1.01
CA TRP A 9 0.81 12.45 -2.46
C TRP A 9 0.30 11.12 -3.03
N GLY A 10 -1.01 11.05 -3.26
CA GLY A 10 -1.65 9.85 -3.81
C GLY A 10 -1.38 9.68 -5.29
N TRP A 11 -0.73 8.60 -5.68
CA TRP A 11 -0.56 8.17 -7.06
C TRP A 11 -1.77 7.33 -7.47
N ASN A 12 -2.63 7.89 -8.30
CA ASN A 12 -3.93 7.32 -8.67
C ASN A 12 -4.23 7.41 -10.17
N ASP A 13 -3.19 7.49 -11.00
CA ASP A 13 -3.26 7.56 -12.46
C ASP A 13 -2.05 6.84 -13.04
N ARG A 14 -1.90 6.87 -14.37
CA ARG A 14 -0.66 6.48 -15.03
C ARG A 14 0.45 7.47 -14.69
N LEU A 15 1.57 6.95 -14.20
CA LEU A 15 2.71 7.79 -13.84
C LEU A 15 3.44 8.26 -15.11
N GLN A 16 3.68 9.56 -15.20
CA GLN A 16 4.43 10.21 -16.27
C GLN A 16 5.46 11.14 -15.64
N LYS A 17 6.73 10.96 -15.98
CA LYS A 17 7.85 11.69 -15.34
C LYS A 17 7.71 13.22 -15.47
N GLU A 18 7.17 13.68 -16.59
CA GLU A 18 6.90 15.10 -16.82
C GLU A 18 5.92 15.64 -15.77
N ASN A 19 4.77 14.97 -15.61
CA ASN A 19 3.74 15.36 -14.64
C ASN A 19 4.24 15.25 -13.19
N LEU A 20 4.99 14.20 -12.88
CA LEU A 20 5.60 14.00 -11.56
C LEU A 20 6.58 15.13 -11.24
N GLY A 21 7.41 15.53 -12.22
CA GLY A 21 8.36 16.63 -12.07
C GLY A 21 7.67 17.96 -11.82
N GLU A 22 6.63 18.30 -12.58
CA GLU A 22 5.84 19.53 -12.40
C GLU A 22 5.18 19.61 -11.02
N GLN A 23 4.64 18.47 -10.53
CA GLN A 23 4.01 18.42 -9.21
C GLN A 23 5.03 18.60 -8.10
N ILE A 24 6.23 18.00 -8.20
CA ILE A 24 7.31 18.20 -7.23
C ILE A 24 7.77 19.66 -7.18
N GLU A 25 7.90 20.30 -8.33
CA GLU A 25 8.19 21.73 -8.39
C GLU A 25 7.06 22.56 -7.76
N GLY A 26 5.80 22.13 -7.94
CA GLY A 26 4.64 22.71 -7.29
C GLY A 26 4.74 22.64 -5.76
N PHE A 27 5.16 21.52 -5.20
CA PHE A 27 5.41 21.38 -3.76
C PHE A 27 6.48 22.35 -3.27
N LYS A 28 7.55 22.50 -4.03
CA LYS A 28 8.61 23.48 -3.71
C LYS A 28 8.08 24.91 -3.72
N LYS A 29 7.35 25.29 -4.76
CA LYS A 29 6.74 26.63 -4.90
C LYS A 29 5.75 26.93 -3.78
N ALA A 30 5.01 25.90 -3.30
CA ALA A 30 4.09 26.01 -2.19
C ALA A 30 4.78 26.09 -0.82
N GLY A 31 6.12 26.00 -0.76
CA GLY A 31 6.89 26.11 0.47
C GLY A 31 6.87 24.84 1.32
N MET A 32 6.52 23.70 0.74
CA MET A 32 6.52 22.40 1.44
C MET A 32 7.95 21.95 1.79
N GLY A 33 8.08 21.13 2.84
CA GLY A 33 9.35 20.54 3.28
C GLY A 33 9.67 19.21 2.63
N GLY A 34 8.65 18.53 2.11
CA GLY A 34 8.75 17.21 1.51
C GLY A 34 7.39 16.67 1.12
N PHE A 35 7.32 15.37 0.84
CA PHE A 35 6.07 14.69 0.46
C PHE A 35 6.16 13.19 0.68
N PHE A 36 5.01 12.54 0.81
CA PHE A 36 4.88 11.08 0.91
C PHE A 36 4.30 10.53 -0.40
N ILE A 37 5.03 9.65 -1.07
CA ILE A 37 4.52 8.87 -2.20
C ILE A 37 3.63 7.75 -1.68
N HIS A 38 2.40 7.65 -2.18
CA HIS A 38 1.47 6.59 -1.83
C HIS A 38 0.71 6.09 -3.06
N SER A 39 0.86 4.81 -3.38
CA SER A 39 0.07 4.13 -4.40
C SER A 39 -1.40 4.01 -3.95
N ARG A 40 -2.31 4.60 -4.74
CA ARG A 40 -3.75 4.69 -4.40
C ARG A 40 -4.61 3.95 -5.42
N GLU A 41 -5.89 3.83 -5.09
CA GLU A 41 -6.89 3.32 -6.02
C GLU A 41 -6.91 4.17 -7.29
N GLY A 42 -6.90 3.52 -8.45
CA GLY A 42 -6.78 4.17 -9.76
C GLY A 42 -5.36 4.19 -10.33
N LEU A 43 -4.33 3.80 -9.56
CA LEU A 43 -2.97 3.71 -10.11
C LEU A 43 -2.91 2.66 -11.23
N GLU A 44 -2.54 3.11 -12.44
CA GLU A 44 -2.41 2.26 -13.62
C GLU A 44 -1.00 1.66 -13.76
N THR A 45 0.05 2.38 -13.32
CA THR A 45 1.41 1.84 -13.26
C THR A 45 1.49 0.74 -12.20
N GLU A 46 1.87 -0.47 -12.59
CA GLU A 46 1.84 -1.63 -11.67
C GLU A 46 2.77 -1.40 -10.46
N TYR A 47 2.21 -1.48 -9.26
CA TYR A 47 2.94 -1.35 -7.99
C TYR A 47 4.10 -2.34 -7.88
N LEU A 48 5.27 -1.86 -7.50
CA LEU A 48 6.55 -2.59 -7.42
C LEU A 48 7.03 -3.17 -8.76
N SER A 49 6.50 -2.71 -9.91
CA SER A 49 7.08 -3.00 -11.21
C SER A 49 8.41 -2.24 -11.41
N THR A 50 9.16 -2.63 -12.43
CA THR A 50 10.37 -1.89 -12.81
C THR A 50 10.05 -0.44 -13.15
N GLU A 51 8.97 -0.18 -13.90
CA GLU A 51 8.49 1.16 -14.25
C GLU A 51 8.19 1.98 -12.98
N TRP A 52 7.44 1.42 -12.04
CA TRP A 52 7.12 2.08 -10.76
C TRP A 52 8.39 2.42 -9.96
N MET A 53 9.36 1.52 -9.90
CA MET A 53 10.63 1.76 -9.21
C MET A 53 11.48 2.84 -9.90
N GLU A 54 11.42 2.93 -11.23
CA GLU A 54 12.07 4.00 -11.99
C GLU A 54 11.42 5.35 -11.73
N ASP A 55 10.10 5.40 -11.60
CA ASP A 55 9.36 6.62 -11.26
C ASP A 55 9.65 7.07 -9.82
N VAL A 56 9.72 6.13 -8.88
CA VAL A 56 10.18 6.43 -7.51
C VAL A 56 11.60 7.01 -7.53
N LYS A 57 12.52 6.38 -8.26
CA LYS A 57 13.89 6.88 -8.38
C LYS A 57 13.94 8.28 -8.97
N PHE A 58 13.18 8.54 -10.04
CA PHE A 58 13.04 9.86 -10.63
C PHE A 58 12.57 10.90 -9.59
N CYS A 59 11.54 10.56 -8.79
CA CYS A 59 11.03 11.45 -7.75
C CYS A 59 12.08 11.71 -6.66
N VAL A 60 12.86 10.70 -6.27
CA VAL A 60 13.98 10.88 -5.31
C VAL A 60 15.01 11.87 -5.83
N ASP A 61 15.41 11.73 -7.10
CA ASP A 61 16.39 12.62 -7.71
C ASP A 61 15.83 14.06 -7.82
N LYS A 62 14.57 14.21 -8.23
CA LYS A 62 13.88 15.51 -8.28
C LYS A 62 13.67 16.15 -6.91
N ALA A 63 13.36 15.36 -5.88
CA ALA A 63 13.25 15.87 -4.52
C ALA A 63 14.59 16.44 -4.02
N ARG A 64 15.70 15.74 -4.29
CA ARG A 64 17.06 16.22 -3.96
C ARG A 64 17.41 17.53 -4.68
N GLU A 65 17.12 17.64 -5.99
CA GLU A 65 17.34 18.85 -6.77
C GLU A 65 16.59 20.06 -6.19
N ASN A 66 15.42 19.81 -5.60
CA ASN A 66 14.53 20.82 -5.02
C ASN A 66 14.71 21.05 -3.51
N ASP A 67 15.66 20.38 -2.86
CA ASP A 67 15.85 20.44 -1.40
C ASP A 67 14.56 20.07 -0.62
N LEU A 68 13.87 19.03 -1.10
CA LEU A 68 12.68 18.44 -0.49
C LEU A 68 12.99 17.07 0.11
N GLU A 69 12.30 16.72 1.19
CA GLU A 69 12.35 15.38 1.75
C GLU A 69 11.31 14.49 1.07
N LEU A 70 11.63 13.21 0.87
CA LEU A 70 10.73 12.24 0.28
C LEU A 70 10.62 11.01 1.16
N TRP A 71 9.41 10.59 1.42
CA TRP A 71 9.07 9.34 2.08
C TRP A 71 8.23 8.47 1.17
N ILE A 72 8.42 7.16 1.26
CA ILE A 72 7.60 6.18 0.56
C ILE A 72 6.66 5.55 1.59
N TYR A 73 5.37 5.60 1.30
CA TYR A 73 4.39 4.83 2.02
C TYR A 73 4.38 3.42 1.44
N ASP A 74 4.64 2.42 2.27
CA ASP A 74 4.94 1.03 1.88
C ASP A 74 3.72 0.18 1.47
N GLU A 75 2.69 0.82 0.96
CA GLU A 75 1.41 0.18 0.65
C GLU A 75 1.02 0.33 -0.80
N ASP A 76 0.36 -0.71 -1.34
CA ASP A 76 -0.47 -0.59 -2.52
C ASP A 76 -1.93 -0.49 -2.09
N LYS A 77 -2.47 0.72 -2.16
CA LYS A 77 -3.86 1.03 -1.76
C LYS A 77 -4.08 0.91 -0.25
N TRP A 78 -5.31 0.70 0.17
CA TRP A 78 -5.74 0.57 1.54
C TRP A 78 -6.66 -0.65 1.69
N PRO A 79 -6.64 -1.43 2.76
CA PRO A 79 -5.89 -1.25 4.01
C PRO A 79 -4.46 -1.80 3.97
N SER A 80 -3.65 -1.35 4.95
CA SER A 80 -2.26 -1.77 5.19
C SER A 80 -2.04 -3.28 5.25
N GLY A 81 -0.85 -3.71 4.82
CA GLY A 81 -0.41 -5.09 4.93
C GLY A 81 -0.82 -5.99 3.76
N ALA A 82 -1.56 -5.46 2.79
CA ALA A 82 -1.97 -6.24 1.61
C ALA A 82 -0.84 -6.41 0.58
N ALA A 83 0.10 -5.47 0.53
CA ALA A 83 1.19 -5.41 -0.47
C ALA A 83 0.70 -5.67 -1.91
N GLY A 84 -0.45 -5.05 -2.30
CA GLY A 84 -1.12 -5.32 -3.57
C GLY A 84 -1.60 -6.77 -3.74
N GLY A 85 -1.72 -7.53 -2.66
CA GLY A 85 -2.02 -8.96 -2.67
C GLY A 85 -0.85 -9.82 -3.15
N LYS A 86 0.34 -9.26 -3.37
CA LYS A 86 1.50 -10.01 -3.91
C LYS A 86 1.95 -11.11 -2.95
N VAL A 87 2.04 -10.83 -1.65
CA VAL A 87 2.48 -11.81 -0.64
C VAL A 87 1.48 -12.96 -0.53
N SER A 88 0.20 -12.68 -0.40
CA SER A 88 -0.84 -13.71 -0.27
C SER A 88 -1.02 -14.55 -1.53
N ARG A 89 -0.67 -14.03 -2.72
CA ARG A 89 -0.71 -14.80 -3.98
C ARG A 89 0.43 -15.82 -4.10
N VAL A 90 1.58 -15.56 -3.49
CA VAL A 90 2.73 -16.48 -3.54
C VAL A 90 2.41 -17.80 -2.83
N ASN A 91 1.82 -17.74 -1.65
CA ASN A 91 1.36 -18.91 -0.90
C ASN A 91 0.07 -18.58 -0.12
N PRO A 92 -1.10 -18.69 -0.75
CA PRO A 92 -2.37 -18.34 -0.09
C PRO A 92 -2.64 -19.16 1.19
N ALA A 93 -2.17 -20.41 1.23
CA ALA A 93 -2.38 -21.27 2.40
C ALA A 93 -1.63 -20.79 3.66
N GLU A 94 -0.53 -20.08 3.47
CA GLU A 94 0.34 -19.62 4.56
C GLU A 94 0.17 -18.12 4.83
N PHE A 95 0.11 -17.30 3.78
CA PHE A 95 0.20 -15.85 3.88
C PHE A 95 -1.14 -15.12 3.82
N THR A 96 -2.26 -15.83 3.64
CA THR A 96 -3.58 -15.18 3.73
C THR A 96 -3.94 -14.92 5.20
N ALA A 97 -4.44 -13.73 5.48
CA ALA A 97 -4.97 -13.38 6.79
C ALA A 97 -6.06 -14.36 7.22
N ARG A 98 -6.04 -14.74 8.48
CA ARG A 98 -6.98 -15.69 9.06
C ARG A 98 -7.68 -15.08 10.26
N ALA A 99 -8.95 -15.39 10.41
CA ALA A 99 -9.72 -15.00 11.57
C ALA A 99 -10.30 -16.25 12.24
N LEU A 100 -10.35 -16.23 13.56
CA LEU A 100 -11.13 -17.19 14.32
C LEU A 100 -12.60 -16.78 14.22
N THR A 101 -13.44 -17.67 13.74
CA THR A 101 -14.91 -17.45 13.70
C THR A 101 -15.61 -18.53 14.50
N MET A 102 -16.64 -18.13 15.23
CA MET A 102 -17.53 -19.02 15.95
C MET A 102 -18.85 -19.11 15.19
N GLU A 103 -19.27 -20.31 14.86
CA GLU A 103 -20.60 -20.58 14.28
C GLU A 103 -21.41 -21.39 15.28
N CYS A 104 -22.56 -20.90 15.68
CA CYS A 104 -23.52 -21.61 16.52
C CYS A 104 -24.56 -22.28 15.62
N GLY A 105 -24.63 -23.60 15.65
CA GLY A 105 -25.61 -24.35 14.85
C GLY A 105 -25.54 -25.85 15.09
N ASN A 106 -26.57 -26.57 14.66
CA ASN A 106 -26.67 -28.02 14.83
C ASN A 106 -26.02 -28.82 13.69
N VAL A 107 -25.43 -28.14 12.69
CA VAL A 107 -24.83 -28.78 11.52
C VAL A 107 -23.43 -28.22 11.28
N TRP A 108 -22.46 -29.11 11.23
CA TRP A 108 -21.09 -28.78 10.89
C TRP A 108 -20.97 -28.54 9.39
N ARG A 109 -20.51 -27.34 8.98
CA ARG A 109 -20.17 -27.07 7.60
C ARG A 109 -18.65 -27.01 7.45
N GLU A 110 -18.13 -27.81 6.52
CA GLU A 110 -16.74 -27.82 6.19
C GLU A 110 -16.37 -26.63 5.29
N SER A 111 -15.56 -25.72 5.78
CA SER A 111 -15.04 -24.62 4.96
C SER A 111 -13.75 -25.07 4.25
N LYS A 112 -13.74 -25.00 2.92
CA LYS A 112 -12.62 -25.45 2.08
C LYS A 112 -11.29 -24.70 2.27
N HIS A 113 -11.25 -23.62 3.05
CA HIS A 113 -10.09 -22.70 3.13
C HIS A 113 -9.63 -22.34 4.53
N ARG A 114 -10.02 -23.11 5.57
CA ARG A 114 -9.65 -22.80 6.97
C ARG A 114 -9.02 -24.00 7.66
N ARG A 115 -7.89 -23.80 8.37
CA ARG A 115 -7.42 -24.81 9.33
C ARG A 115 -8.43 -24.93 10.46
N LYS A 116 -8.88 -26.15 10.75
CA LYS A 116 -9.90 -26.43 11.77
C LYS A 116 -9.29 -26.26 13.15
N PHE A 117 -9.88 -25.42 13.99
CA PHE A 117 -9.75 -25.51 15.43
C PHE A 117 -11.07 -26.08 15.95
N HIS A 118 -11.02 -27.24 16.61
CA HIS A 118 -12.19 -27.84 17.25
C HIS A 118 -12.30 -27.31 18.67
N VAL A 119 -13.36 -26.57 18.96
CA VAL A 119 -13.74 -26.26 20.33
C VAL A 119 -14.91 -27.17 20.67
N TRP A 120 -14.69 -28.10 21.57
CA TRP A 120 -15.74 -28.94 22.13
C TRP A 120 -16.49 -28.14 23.19
N GLN A 121 -17.78 -28.00 23.04
CA GLN A 121 -18.67 -27.57 24.11
C GLN A 121 -19.57 -28.73 24.45
N GLU A 122 -19.33 -29.37 25.59
CA GLU A 122 -20.29 -30.30 26.18
C GLU A 122 -21.52 -29.53 26.63
N ARG A 123 -22.69 -29.91 26.14
CA ARG A 123 -23.95 -29.46 26.74
C ARG A 123 -24.25 -30.31 27.95
N GLN A 124 -24.38 -29.67 29.10
CA GLN A 124 -25.11 -30.21 30.25
C GLN A 124 -26.61 -30.14 30.02
#